data_ec16674e30d64ff6c35ad5909c16d9fc
#
_entry.id   ec16674e30d64ff6c35ad5909c16d9fc
#
_cell.length_a   1.000
_cell.length_b   1.000
_cell.length_c   1.000
_cell.angle_alpha   90.00
_cell.angle_beta   90.00
_cell.angle_gamma   90.00
#
_symmetry.space_group_name_H-M   'P 1'
#
loop_
_entity.id
_entity.type
_entity.pdbx_description
1 polymer ?
#
loop_
_entity_poly.entity_id
_entity_poly.type
_entity_poly.pdbx_seq_one_letter_code
_entity_poly.pdbx_strand_id
1 'polypeptide(L)'
;QITNSKEKIALYRKTQLDYLFVIEFNEYIANLIPSTFMNDILISLFKVSYMVFGYDNHFGKNREGTFKYISENFKDIKAELINASKKNKITISSTFIKEEIVNGHIINANKLLGHPFKISGKVVKGMQLVRKLGFPTANMAYEKDEKILPKNGVYYTITKIKGKEYVSITNIGIKPSIQESNCISIETHILDVNQSIDGQN
;
A
#
# COMPACT_ATOMS: atom_id res chain seq x y z
N GLN A 1 -0.41 5.47 3.53
CA GLN A 1 -0.36 3.99 3.53
C GLN A 1 0.82 3.47 2.69
N ILE A 2 1.30 2.23 2.94
CA ILE A 2 2.32 1.58 2.09
C ILE A 2 1.70 1.11 0.77
N THR A 3 0.51 0.54 0.85
CA THR A 3 -0.31 0.08 -0.28
C THR A 3 -1.68 0.74 -0.20
N ASN A 4 -2.16 1.27 -1.31
CA ASN A 4 -3.54 1.74 -1.38
C ASN A 4 -4.52 0.56 -1.52
N SER A 5 -5.83 0.83 -1.44
CA SER A 5 -6.86 -0.22 -1.46
C SER A 5 -6.83 -1.06 -2.76
N LYS A 6 -6.62 -0.41 -3.92
CA LYS A 6 -6.52 -1.11 -5.21
C LYS A 6 -5.31 -2.05 -5.28
N GLU A 7 -4.16 -1.58 -4.80
CA GLU A 7 -2.94 -2.39 -4.74
C GLU A 7 -3.08 -3.55 -3.77
N LYS A 8 -3.71 -3.32 -2.60
CA LYS A 8 -3.97 -4.36 -1.61
C LYS A 8 -4.85 -5.47 -2.19
N ILE A 9 -5.95 -5.12 -2.86
CA ILE A 9 -6.82 -6.09 -3.55
C ILE A 9 -6.04 -6.85 -4.63
N ALA A 10 -5.20 -6.15 -5.41
CA ALA A 10 -4.38 -6.80 -6.44
C ALA A 10 -3.33 -7.77 -5.86
N LEU A 11 -2.82 -7.50 -4.65
CA LEU A 11 -1.94 -8.43 -3.93
C LEU A 11 -2.70 -9.66 -3.45
N TYR A 12 -3.88 -9.49 -2.84
CA TYR A 12 -4.71 -10.61 -2.41
C TYR A 12 -5.14 -11.52 -3.58
N ARG A 13 -5.44 -10.96 -4.76
CA ARG A 13 -5.76 -11.76 -5.97
C ARG A 13 -4.63 -12.71 -6.41
N LYS A 14 -3.40 -12.49 -5.96
CA LYS A 14 -2.25 -13.36 -6.23
C LYS A 14 -2.08 -14.48 -5.21
N THR A 15 -2.85 -14.43 -4.14
CA THR A 15 -2.86 -15.49 -3.12
C THR A 15 -3.91 -16.56 -3.48
N GLN A 16 -3.93 -17.65 -2.73
CA GLN A 16 -4.90 -18.74 -2.89
C GLN A 16 -6.17 -18.52 -2.07
N LEU A 17 -6.57 -17.26 -1.84
CA LEU A 17 -7.81 -16.94 -1.15
C LEU A 17 -9.00 -17.14 -2.08
N ASP A 18 -10.01 -17.86 -1.63
CA ASP A 18 -11.26 -18.07 -2.37
C ASP A 18 -12.12 -16.80 -2.38
N TYR A 19 -12.16 -16.07 -1.26
CA TYR A 19 -12.97 -14.86 -1.10
C TYR A 19 -12.19 -13.76 -0.40
N LEU A 20 -12.44 -12.52 -0.81
CA LEU A 20 -11.99 -11.30 -0.17
C LEU A 20 -13.18 -10.40 0.10
N PHE A 21 -13.52 -10.21 1.37
CA PHE A 21 -14.56 -9.29 1.79
C PHE A 21 -13.96 -7.93 2.09
N VAL A 22 -14.44 -6.90 1.41
CA VAL A 22 -14.03 -5.51 1.63
C VAL A 22 -15.19 -4.82 2.34
N ILE A 23 -15.01 -4.55 3.62
CA ILE A 23 -16.02 -3.89 4.46
C ILE A 23 -15.65 -2.41 4.56
N GLU A 24 -16.61 -1.54 4.30
CA GLU A 24 -16.45 -0.11 4.52
C GLU A 24 -16.34 0.17 6.03
N PHE A 25 -15.24 0.76 6.45
CA PHE A 25 -15.02 1.11 7.85
C PHE A 25 -15.70 2.44 8.17
N ASN A 26 -16.99 2.37 8.44
CA ASN A 26 -17.84 3.50 8.83
C ASN A 26 -18.03 3.56 10.35
N GLU A 27 -18.76 4.56 10.83
CA GLU A 27 -19.02 4.78 12.24
C GLU A 27 -19.74 3.59 12.92
N TYR A 28 -20.64 2.92 12.20
CA TYR A 28 -21.32 1.73 12.69
C TYR A 28 -20.32 0.61 12.99
N ILE A 29 -19.49 0.25 12.01
CA ILE A 29 -18.45 -0.80 12.18
C ILE A 29 -17.44 -0.43 13.26
N ALA A 30 -17.04 0.84 13.33
CA ALA A 30 -16.07 1.33 14.32
C ALA A 30 -16.59 1.21 15.77
N ASN A 31 -17.90 1.31 15.96
CA ASN A 31 -18.53 1.25 17.29
C ASN A 31 -19.01 -0.14 17.69
N LEU A 32 -18.91 -1.16 16.83
CA LEU A 32 -19.29 -2.53 17.17
C LEU A 32 -18.38 -3.06 18.29
N ILE A 33 -18.97 -3.50 19.39
CA ILE A 33 -18.24 -4.23 20.42
C ILE A 33 -17.79 -5.61 19.88
N PRO A 34 -16.70 -6.18 20.40
CA PRO A 34 -16.16 -7.44 19.88
C PRO A 34 -17.17 -8.58 19.79
N SER A 35 -18.06 -8.73 20.81
CA SER A 35 -19.08 -9.78 20.79
C SER A 35 -20.09 -9.63 19.65
N THR A 36 -20.56 -8.42 19.39
CA THR A 36 -21.49 -8.13 18.29
C THR A 36 -20.83 -8.37 16.94
N PHE A 37 -19.59 -7.90 16.76
CA PHE A 37 -18.84 -8.15 15.53
C PHE A 37 -18.64 -9.65 15.28
N MET A 38 -18.31 -10.43 16.32
CA MET A 38 -18.18 -11.88 16.23
C MET A 38 -19.50 -12.55 15.88
N ASN A 39 -20.55 -12.30 16.66
CA ASN A 39 -21.83 -13.02 16.50
C ASN A 39 -22.56 -12.66 15.21
N ASP A 40 -22.70 -11.37 14.91
CA ASP A 40 -23.56 -10.91 13.84
C ASP A 40 -22.86 -10.98 12.47
N ILE A 41 -21.56 -10.63 12.43
CA ILE A 41 -20.82 -10.58 11.19
C ILE A 41 -20.08 -11.90 10.94
N LEU A 42 -19.18 -12.31 11.84
CA LEU A 42 -18.31 -13.43 11.55
C LEU A 42 -19.03 -14.78 11.65
N ILE A 43 -19.84 -14.98 12.68
CA ILE A 43 -20.54 -16.26 12.90
C ILE A 43 -21.84 -16.33 12.08
N SER A 44 -22.74 -15.35 12.26
CA SER A 44 -24.06 -15.40 11.63
C SER A 44 -24.01 -15.19 10.12
N LEU A 45 -23.28 -14.19 9.65
CA LEU A 45 -23.20 -13.85 8.23
C LEU A 45 -22.19 -14.71 7.48
N PHE A 46 -20.94 -14.78 7.96
CA PHE A 46 -19.85 -15.48 7.26
C PHE A 46 -19.67 -16.94 7.67
N LYS A 47 -20.39 -17.41 8.70
CA LYS A 47 -20.29 -18.80 9.19
C LYS A 47 -18.87 -19.23 9.52
N VAL A 48 -18.09 -18.32 10.11
CA VAL A 48 -16.70 -18.58 10.47
C VAL A 48 -16.63 -19.67 11.55
N SER A 49 -15.80 -20.67 11.31
CA SER A 49 -15.52 -21.77 12.27
C SER A 49 -14.02 -21.83 12.65
N TYR A 50 -13.16 -21.18 11.86
CA TYR A 50 -11.73 -21.13 12.08
C TYR A 50 -11.20 -19.71 11.81
N MET A 51 -10.32 -19.20 12.68
CA MET A 51 -9.75 -17.86 12.56
C MET A 51 -8.24 -17.90 12.74
N VAL A 52 -7.54 -17.11 11.93
CA VAL A 52 -6.10 -16.89 12.04
C VAL A 52 -5.86 -15.44 12.45
N PHE A 53 -5.12 -15.26 13.53
CA PHE A 53 -4.78 -13.95 14.09
C PHE A 53 -3.30 -13.65 13.93
N GLY A 54 -2.96 -12.48 13.40
CA GLY A 54 -1.64 -11.92 13.61
C GLY A 54 -1.46 -11.46 15.07
N TYR A 55 -0.25 -11.49 15.57
CA TYR A 55 0.09 -11.17 16.96
C TYR A 55 -0.37 -9.77 17.41
N ASP A 56 -0.52 -8.83 16.48
CA ASP A 56 -0.93 -7.43 16.70
C ASP A 56 -2.33 -7.11 16.20
N ASN A 57 -3.07 -8.11 15.73
CA ASN A 57 -4.42 -7.91 15.24
C ASN A 57 -5.41 -7.71 16.38
N HIS A 58 -6.25 -6.68 16.23
CA HIS A 58 -7.31 -6.34 17.13
C HIS A 58 -8.54 -5.92 16.31
N PHE A 59 -9.73 -6.16 16.85
CA PHE A 59 -10.99 -5.77 16.22
C PHE A 59 -12.00 -5.26 17.26
N GLY A 60 -13.10 -4.71 16.77
CA GLY A 60 -14.16 -4.16 17.59
C GLY A 60 -13.77 -2.83 18.26
N LYS A 61 -14.75 -2.24 18.93
CA LYS A 61 -14.62 -0.97 19.64
C LYS A 61 -13.46 -1.02 20.62
N ASN A 62 -12.69 0.05 20.72
CA ASN A 62 -11.51 0.18 21.57
C ASN A 62 -10.43 -0.88 21.38
N ARG A 63 -10.47 -1.65 20.27
CA ARG A 63 -9.52 -2.74 20.00
C ARG A 63 -9.56 -3.87 21.06
N GLU A 64 -10.70 -4.08 21.71
CA GLU A 64 -10.85 -5.07 22.79
C GLU A 64 -10.91 -6.51 22.26
N GLY A 65 -11.27 -6.72 20.98
CA GLY A 65 -11.25 -8.03 20.34
C GLY A 65 -9.82 -8.48 20.06
N THR A 66 -9.32 -9.42 20.84
CA THR A 66 -7.98 -9.99 20.76
C THR A 66 -8.06 -11.51 20.54
N PHE A 67 -6.93 -12.14 20.21
CA PHE A 67 -6.84 -13.62 20.20
C PHE A 67 -7.28 -14.22 21.54
N LYS A 68 -6.84 -13.64 22.66
CA LYS A 68 -7.24 -14.07 24.01
C LYS A 68 -8.75 -13.96 24.22
N TYR A 69 -9.34 -12.82 23.83
CA TYR A 69 -10.78 -12.59 23.92
C TYR A 69 -11.57 -13.68 23.20
N ILE A 70 -11.16 -14.07 21.99
CA ILE A 70 -11.85 -15.13 21.22
C ILE A 70 -11.69 -16.48 21.91
N SER A 71 -10.46 -16.84 22.30
CA SER A 71 -10.18 -18.13 22.94
C SER A 71 -10.97 -18.34 24.24
N GLU A 72 -11.27 -17.27 24.96
CA GLU A 72 -12.02 -17.32 26.23
C GLU A 72 -13.54 -17.33 26.03
N ASN A 73 -14.05 -16.59 25.02
CA ASN A 73 -15.49 -16.34 24.87
C ASN A 73 -16.16 -17.11 23.72
N PHE A 74 -15.40 -17.65 22.75
CA PHE A 74 -15.93 -18.32 21.54
C PHE A 74 -15.26 -19.68 21.35
N LYS A 75 -15.54 -20.62 22.25
CA LYS A 75 -14.86 -21.93 22.29
C LYS A 75 -15.17 -22.82 21.08
N ASP A 76 -16.28 -22.57 20.40
CA ASP A 76 -16.66 -23.29 19.16
C ASP A 76 -15.88 -22.76 17.93
N ILE A 77 -15.18 -21.64 18.05
CA ILE A 77 -14.32 -21.09 17.02
C ILE A 77 -12.88 -21.53 17.28
N LYS A 78 -12.32 -22.30 16.38
CA LYS A 78 -10.90 -22.63 16.43
C LYS A 78 -10.07 -21.41 16.04
N ALA A 79 -9.26 -20.89 16.95
CA ALA A 79 -8.42 -19.74 16.71
C ALA A 79 -6.93 -20.11 16.74
N GLU A 80 -6.14 -19.56 15.82
CA GLU A 80 -4.69 -19.74 15.75
C GLU A 80 -3.98 -18.38 15.75
N LEU A 81 -2.95 -18.26 16.57
CA LEU A 81 -2.12 -17.07 16.66
C LEU A 81 -0.85 -17.22 15.82
N ILE A 82 -0.68 -16.34 14.84
CA ILE A 82 0.54 -16.26 14.06
C ILE A 82 1.48 -15.24 14.67
N ASN A 83 2.68 -15.68 15.00
CA ASN A 83 3.72 -14.83 15.57
C ASN A 83 4.26 -13.83 14.54
N ALA A 84 4.87 -12.73 15.06
CA ALA A 84 5.54 -11.74 14.23
C ALA A 84 6.60 -12.37 13.33
N SER A 85 6.55 -12.04 12.04
CA SER A 85 7.63 -12.40 11.12
C SER A 85 8.88 -11.60 11.45
N LYS A 86 10.03 -12.26 11.49
CA LYS A 86 11.32 -11.62 11.79
C LYS A 86 12.30 -11.88 10.66
N LYS A 87 13.11 -10.87 10.35
CA LYS A 87 14.24 -10.96 9.43
C LYS A 87 15.48 -10.39 10.14
N ASN A 88 16.54 -11.20 10.25
CA ASN A 88 17.76 -10.80 10.96
C ASN A 88 17.50 -10.27 12.38
N LYS A 89 16.62 -10.95 13.14
CA LYS A 89 16.15 -10.56 14.49
C LYS A 89 15.28 -9.29 14.55
N ILE A 90 15.06 -8.60 13.42
CA ILE A 90 14.18 -7.42 13.34
C ILE A 90 12.75 -7.88 13.05
N THR A 91 11.80 -7.43 13.87
CA THR A 91 10.37 -7.66 13.61
C THR A 91 9.93 -6.85 12.40
N ILE A 92 9.37 -7.54 11.40
CA ILE A 92 8.82 -6.89 10.22
C ILE A 92 7.49 -6.25 10.64
N SER A 93 7.42 -4.93 10.57
CA SER A 93 6.20 -4.15 10.86
C SER A 93 5.96 -3.09 9.79
N SER A 94 4.69 -2.71 9.63
CA SER A 94 4.33 -1.61 8.71
C SER A 94 5.00 -0.30 9.08
N THR A 95 5.23 -0.04 10.36
CA THR A 95 5.92 1.18 10.85
C THR A 95 7.36 1.19 10.36
N PHE A 96 8.10 0.11 10.59
CA PHE A 96 9.50 0.01 10.17
C PHE A 96 9.65 0.10 8.64
N ILE A 97 8.77 -0.57 7.89
CA ILE A 97 8.77 -0.48 6.42
C ILE A 97 8.50 0.95 5.95
N LYS A 98 7.57 1.67 6.59
CA LYS A 98 7.29 3.08 6.27
C LYS A 98 8.52 3.96 6.49
N GLU A 99 9.23 3.78 7.59
CA GLU A 99 10.46 4.51 7.90
C GLU A 99 11.53 4.28 6.84
N GLU A 100 11.73 3.02 6.41
CA GLU A 100 12.67 2.70 5.34
C GLU A 100 12.30 3.38 4.01
N ILE A 101 11.01 3.41 3.65
CA ILE A 101 10.54 4.08 2.43
C ILE A 101 10.78 5.60 2.52
N VAL A 102 10.35 6.23 3.61
CA VAL A 102 10.44 7.68 3.81
C VAL A 102 11.91 8.15 3.85
N ASN A 103 12.80 7.31 4.36
CA ASN A 103 14.23 7.58 4.37
C ASN A 103 14.93 7.28 3.03
N GLY A 104 14.21 6.71 2.04
CA GLY A 104 14.77 6.39 0.72
C GLY A 104 15.50 5.06 0.65
N HIS A 105 15.45 4.22 1.70
CA HIS A 105 16.09 2.91 1.75
C HIS A 105 15.24 1.85 1.00
N ILE A 106 14.92 2.12 -0.27
CA ILE A 106 13.95 1.33 -1.05
C ILE A 106 14.37 -0.13 -1.22
N ILE A 107 15.66 -0.39 -1.39
CA ILE A 107 16.17 -1.78 -1.50
C ILE A 107 15.84 -2.59 -0.25
N ASN A 108 16.00 -1.99 0.94
CA ASN A 108 15.69 -2.65 2.19
C ASN A 108 14.17 -2.79 2.38
N ALA A 109 13.41 -1.73 2.10
CA ALA A 109 11.95 -1.77 2.11
C ALA A 109 11.40 -2.89 1.21
N ASN A 110 11.91 -3.04 -0.02
CA ASN A 110 11.51 -4.11 -0.93
C ASN A 110 11.82 -5.52 -0.38
N LYS A 111 12.97 -5.67 0.27
CA LYS A 111 13.34 -6.93 0.94
C LYS A 111 12.39 -7.28 2.09
N LEU A 112 11.90 -6.29 2.83
CA LEU A 112 10.97 -6.48 3.95
C LEU A 112 9.54 -6.71 3.45
N LEU A 113 9.14 -6.04 2.38
CA LEU A 113 7.83 -6.23 1.73
C LEU A 113 7.70 -7.58 1.02
N GLY A 114 8.82 -8.17 0.57
CA GLY A 114 8.82 -9.36 -0.29
C GLY A 114 8.44 -9.06 -1.75
N HIS A 115 8.26 -7.78 -2.11
CA HIS A 115 7.98 -7.32 -3.47
C HIS A 115 8.44 -5.87 -3.65
N PRO A 116 8.63 -5.37 -4.90
CA PRO A 116 8.96 -3.98 -5.14
C PRO A 116 7.87 -3.03 -4.61
N PHE A 117 8.30 -1.95 -3.96
CA PHE A 117 7.42 -0.83 -3.63
C PHE A 117 6.96 -0.17 -4.92
N LYS A 118 5.66 0.12 -5.03
CA LYS A 118 5.06 0.68 -6.24
C LYS A 118 4.45 2.03 -5.97
N ILE A 119 4.45 2.88 -6.98
CA ILE A 119 3.67 4.12 -7.03
C ILE A 119 2.85 4.04 -8.33
N SER A 120 1.56 4.31 -8.25
CA SER A 120 0.65 4.27 -9.38
C SER A 120 -0.12 5.58 -9.47
N GLY A 121 -0.34 6.10 -10.66
CA GLY A 121 -1.08 7.33 -10.88
C GLY A 121 -1.30 7.59 -12.36
N LYS A 122 -2.13 8.57 -12.67
CA LYS A 122 -2.37 9.02 -14.05
C LYS A 122 -1.19 9.84 -14.55
N VAL A 123 -0.80 9.62 -15.79
CA VAL A 123 0.17 10.47 -16.48
C VAL A 123 -0.51 11.79 -16.85
N VAL A 124 0.06 12.89 -16.41
CA VAL A 124 -0.42 14.25 -16.68
C VAL A 124 0.59 15.02 -17.49
N LYS A 125 0.13 16.03 -18.26
CA LYS A 125 1.02 16.93 -18.99
C LYS A 125 1.91 17.68 -18.01
N GLY A 126 3.22 17.49 -18.11
CA GLY A 126 4.21 18.28 -17.39
C GLY A 126 4.57 19.59 -18.11
N MET A 127 5.39 20.43 -17.46
CA MET A 127 5.81 21.72 -18.01
C MET A 127 6.74 21.59 -19.26
N GLN A 128 7.00 20.40 -19.76
CA GLN A 128 7.75 20.08 -20.98
C GLN A 128 9.17 20.69 -21.06
N LEU A 129 9.70 21.26 -19.99
CA LEU A 129 11.03 21.91 -19.97
C LEU A 129 12.15 20.92 -20.35
N VAL A 130 12.08 19.71 -19.80
CA VAL A 130 13.08 18.66 -20.04
C VAL A 130 12.93 18.01 -21.42
N ARG A 131 11.71 18.06 -22.00
CA ARG A 131 11.45 17.59 -23.38
C ARG A 131 12.21 18.38 -24.43
N LYS A 132 12.44 19.69 -24.19
CA LYS A 132 13.28 20.55 -25.08
C LYS A 132 14.74 20.14 -25.08
N LEU A 133 15.19 19.41 -24.06
CA LEU A 133 16.55 18.88 -23.95
C LEU A 133 16.68 17.44 -24.49
N GLY A 134 15.65 16.91 -25.16
CA GLY A 134 15.68 15.58 -25.75
C GLY A 134 15.31 14.42 -24.81
N PHE A 135 14.87 14.71 -23.56
CA PHE A 135 14.48 13.70 -22.58
C PHE A 135 12.98 13.79 -22.25
N PRO A 136 12.11 13.09 -22.98
CA PRO A 136 10.68 13.10 -22.67
C PRO A 136 10.43 12.46 -21.30
N THR A 137 9.81 13.21 -20.39
CA THR A 137 9.43 12.73 -19.07
C THR A 137 7.91 12.62 -18.94
N ALA A 138 7.44 11.55 -18.31
CA ALA A 138 6.07 11.42 -17.88
C ALA A 138 5.93 12.01 -16.47
N ASN A 139 4.99 12.94 -16.28
CA ASN A 139 4.63 13.42 -14.96
C ASN A 139 3.46 12.62 -14.43
N MET A 140 3.57 12.16 -13.19
CA MET A 140 2.50 11.40 -12.55
C MET A 140 1.74 12.32 -11.59
N ALA A 141 0.40 12.32 -11.70
CA ALA A 141 -0.45 12.91 -10.68
C ALA A 141 -0.37 12.07 -9.40
N TYR A 142 -0.13 12.73 -8.28
CA TYR A 142 -0.02 12.10 -6.97
C TYR A 142 -1.05 12.69 -6.02
N GLU A 143 -1.87 11.85 -5.43
CA GLU A 143 -2.82 12.20 -4.38
C GLU A 143 -2.18 11.95 -3.01
N LYS A 144 -1.88 13.02 -2.30
CA LYS A 144 -1.04 13.04 -1.09
C LYS A 144 -1.49 12.09 0.01
N ASP A 145 -2.79 11.85 0.13
CA ASP A 145 -3.37 11.11 1.26
C ASP A 145 -3.48 9.61 1.05
N GLU A 146 -3.27 9.11 -0.15
CA GLU A 146 -3.44 7.69 -0.45
C GLU A 146 -2.21 6.83 -0.12
N LYS A 147 -1.01 7.35 -0.33
CA LYS A 147 0.22 6.54 -0.24
C LYS A 147 1.41 7.37 0.21
N ILE A 148 2.32 6.75 0.97
CA ILE A 148 3.60 7.37 1.31
C ILE A 148 4.51 7.39 0.07
N LEU A 149 5.38 8.39 0.01
CA LEU A 149 6.43 8.49 -0.99
C LEU A 149 7.81 8.30 -0.36
N PRO A 150 8.78 7.82 -1.15
CA PRO A 150 10.18 7.83 -0.76
C PRO A 150 10.70 9.26 -0.58
N LYS A 151 11.84 9.37 0.11
CA LYS A 151 12.59 10.63 0.20
C LYS A 151 12.79 11.25 -1.20
N ASN A 152 12.79 12.58 -1.27
CA ASN A 152 13.12 13.27 -2.51
C ASN A 152 14.47 12.80 -3.05
N GLY A 153 14.52 12.50 -4.34
CA GLY A 153 15.70 11.96 -4.97
C GLY A 153 15.43 11.35 -6.34
N VAL A 154 16.46 10.76 -6.90
CA VAL A 154 16.42 10.07 -8.20
C VAL A 154 16.52 8.57 -7.97
N TYR A 155 15.61 7.84 -8.59
CA TYR A 155 15.46 6.40 -8.40
C TYR A 155 15.53 5.65 -9.73
N TYR A 156 16.26 4.55 -9.74
CA TYR A 156 16.13 3.54 -10.79
C TYR A 156 14.80 2.82 -10.62
N THR A 157 13.98 2.79 -11.65
CA THR A 157 12.62 2.26 -11.58
C THR A 157 12.29 1.37 -12.77
N ILE A 158 11.31 0.49 -12.60
CA ILE A 158 10.65 -0.22 -13.68
C ILE A 158 9.25 0.36 -13.82
N THR A 159 9.00 0.99 -14.95
CA THR A 159 7.70 1.61 -15.26
C THR A 159 6.85 0.66 -16.10
N LYS A 160 5.64 0.40 -15.65
CA LYS A 160 4.69 -0.45 -16.37
C LYS A 160 3.61 0.39 -17.03
N ILE A 161 3.51 0.31 -18.36
CA ILE A 161 2.51 1.02 -19.16
C ILE A 161 1.81 0.00 -20.06
N LYS A 162 0.48 -0.07 -20.01
CA LYS A 162 -0.34 -1.01 -20.80
C LYS A 162 0.19 -2.46 -20.76
N GLY A 163 0.65 -2.89 -19.60
CA GLY A 163 1.16 -4.25 -19.38
C GLY A 163 2.63 -4.48 -19.77
N LYS A 164 3.27 -3.56 -20.47
CA LYS A 164 4.71 -3.64 -20.80
C LYS A 164 5.56 -2.95 -19.74
N GLU A 165 6.72 -3.52 -19.47
CA GLU A 165 7.68 -3.00 -18.48
C GLU A 165 8.86 -2.34 -19.19
N TYR A 166 9.29 -1.19 -18.68
CA TYR A 166 10.36 -0.36 -19.22
C TYR A 166 11.31 0.04 -18.11
N VAL A 167 12.61 0.02 -18.39
CA VAL A 167 13.61 0.60 -17.52
C VAL A 167 13.46 2.11 -17.55
N SER A 168 13.54 2.75 -16.38
CA SER A 168 13.28 4.17 -16.24
C SER A 168 14.04 4.79 -15.08
N ILE A 169 14.12 6.10 -15.08
CA ILE A 169 14.66 6.93 -14.00
C ILE A 169 13.53 7.83 -13.53
N THR A 170 13.20 7.76 -12.24
CA THR A 170 12.14 8.57 -11.64
C THR A 170 12.73 9.57 -10.65
N ASN A 171 12.44 10.84 -10.85
CA ASN A 171 12.74 11.92 -9.92
C ASN A 171 11.51 12.20 -9.06
N ILE A 172 11.67 12.15 -7.74
CA ILE A 172 10.69 12.59 -6.75
C ILE A 172 11.22 13.86 -6.11
N GLY A 173 10.46 14.94 -6.22
CA GLY A 173 10.89 16.24 -5.73
C GLY A 173 9.73 17.15 -5.36
N ILE A 174 10.05 18.35 -4.92
CA ILE A 174 9.09 19.40 -4.62
C ILE A 174 9.22 20.45 -5.71
N LYS A 175 8.10 20.81 -6.38
CA LYS A 175 8.05 21.95 -7.29
C LYS A 175 7.62 23.18 -6.53
N PRO A 176 8.38 24.28 -6.57
CA PRO A 176 7.88 25.56 -6.12
C PRO A 176 6.74 25.99 -7.06
N SER A 177 5.54 26.12 -6.51
CA SER A 177 4.36 26.62 -7.21
C SER A 177 4.02 28.01 -6.68
N ILE A 178 3.66 28.93 -7.59
CA ILE A 178 3.25 30.29 -7.21
C ILE A 178 1.87 30.31 -6.52
N GLN A 179 1.07 29.25 -6.69
CA GLN A 179 -0.32 29.18 -6.20
C GLN A 179 -0.55 28.18 -5.06
N GLU A 180 0.31 27.18 -4.89
CA GLU A 180 0.19 26.20 -3.80
C GLU A 180 1.57 25.88 -3.25
N SER A 181 1.72 25.96 -1.93
CA SER A 181 2.95 25.63 -1.24
C SER A 181 3.30 24.16 -1.40
N ASN A 182 4.44 23.84 -2.02
CA ASN A 182 5.09 22.53 -2.02
C ASN A 182 4.33 21.37 -2.69
N CYS A 183 3.99 21.51 -3.98
CA CYS A 183 3.49 20.36 -4.75
C CYS A 183 4.58 19.32 -4.98
N ILE A 184 4.30 18.09 -4.59
CA ILE A 184 5.17 16.94 -4.90
C ILE A 184 5.11 16.67 -6.39
N SER A 185 6.28 16.51 -7.01
CA SER A 185 6.44 16.14 -8.41
C SER A 185 7.05 14.75 -8.51
N ILE A 186 6.43 13.91 -9.33
CA ILE A 186 6.98 12.60 -9.71
C ILE A 186 7.16 12.63 -11.22
N GLU A 187 8.41 12.67 -11.66
CA GLU A 187 8.77 12.74 -13.07
C GLU A 187 9.57 11.50 -13.46
N THR A 188 9.07 10.76 -14.43
CA THR A 188 9.70 9.52 -14.89
C THR A 188 10.19 9.69 -16.32
N HIS A 189 11.48 9.47 -16.53
CA HIS A 189 12.09 9.32 -17.83
C HIS A 189 12.24 7.83 -18.16
N ILE A 190 11.56 7.39 -19.23
CA ILE A 190 11.62 6.02 -19.70
C ILE A 190 12.78 5.93 -20.68
N LEU A 191 13.70 5.00 -20.42
CA LEU A 191 14.84 4.77 -21.31
C LEU A 191 14.34 4.04 -22.57
N ASP A 192 14.94 4.35 -23.71
CA ASP A 192 14.69 3.73 -25.01
C ASP A 192 13.28 3.91 -25.60
N VAL A 193 12.49 4.91 -25.12
CA VAL A 193 11.17 5.24 -25.66
C VAL A 193 11.13 6.70 -26.12
N ASN A 194 11.04 6.91 -27.42
CA ASN A 194 10.97 8.24 -28.05
C ASN A 194 9.54 8.76 -28.26
N GLN A 195 8.50 8.09 -27.75
CA GLN A 195 7.11 8.47 -27.95
C GLN A 195 6.50 9.14 -26.73
N SER A 196 5.59 10.11 -26.95
CA SER A 196 4.80 10.72 -25.87
C SER A 196 3.85 9.68 -25.28
N ILE A 197 3.85 9.59 -23.94
CA ILE A 197 3.00 8.68 -23.15
C ILE A 197 1.96 9.44 -22.35
N ASP A 198 1.69 10.70 -22.69
CA ASP A 198 0.72 11.57 -22.01
C ASP A 198 -0.71 10.95 -22.08
N GLY A 199 -1.43 11.00 -20.96
CA GLY A 199 -2.81 10.49 -20.86
C GLY A 199 -2.93 8.98 -20.70
N GLN A 200 -1.83 8.24 -20.49
CA GLN A 200 -1.84 6.80 -20.26
C GLN A 200 -1.81 6.48 -18.75
N ASN A 201 -2.47 5.40 -18.38
CA ASN A 201 -2.47 4.85 -17.02
C ASN A 201 -1.53 3.64 -16.94
#